data_c0951608ab97417541e5ed93b60c333e
#
_entry.id   c0951608ab97417541e5ed93b60c333e
#
_cell.length_a   1.000
_cell.length_b   1.000
_cell.length_c   1.000
_cell.angle_alpha   90.00
_cell.angle_beta   90.00
_cell.angle_gamma   90.00
#
_symmetry.space_group_name_H-M   'P 1'
#
loop_
_entity.id
_entity.type
_entity.pdbx_description
1 polymer ?
#
loop_
_entity_poly.entity_id
_entity_poly.type
_entity_poly.pdbx_seq_one_letter_code
_entity_poly.pdbx_strand_id
1 'polypeptide(L)'
;MGAPADGWLERDGVSLHYLDWAPQSSSERQPPIFLLHGLSSNARYWERLAHRLPHRRLVALDQRGHGLTGQPPRAPRFPEGYGMEELLKDTVFAIDQLGLQKPVVVGHSWGATVALELVGTRQGIAGGLVFIDGPVQSAANLFSWEEAQKIMQPPLPRFTSFEEAVAQSKSDFEGAWDQDLESFVKARIVPDGEAMVLTLTAPVRLELLRGLYEAQPDVLWPRVDVPAAALLARHGPARIATSREAGAARLAELAPNVEISWYESPHDIPLYMPVETAAAIDRVATLAAGDASEATAG
;
A
#
# COMPACT_ATOMS: atom_id res chain seq x y z
N MET A 1 5.42 -19.69 4.60
CA MET A 1 6.50 -18.97 3.92
C MET A 1 7.63 -18.75 4.92
N GLY A 2 8.90 -18.68 4.48
CA GLY A 2 10.00 -18.31 5.37
C GLY A 2 9.95 -16.83 5.76
N ALA A 3 10.84 -16.40 6.67
CA ALA A 3 11.03 -14.98 6.93
C ALA A 3 11.46 -14.25 5.64
N PRO A 4 11.05 -12.99 5.43
CA PRO A 4 11.50 -12.22 4.28
C PRO A 4 13.00 -11.91 4.36
N ALA A 5 13.62 -11.71 3.22
CA ALA A 5 14.91 -11.05 3.14
C ALA A 5 14.70 -9.53 3.22
N ASP A 6 15.48 -8.86 4.09
CA ASP A 6 15.56 -7.40 4.09
C ASP A 6 16.56 -6.97 3.00
N GLY A 7 16.18 -5.97 2.18
CA GLY A 7 17.02 -5.44 1.12
C GLY A 7 16.92 -3.91 1.01
N TRP A 8 17.92 -3.31 0.36
CA TRP A 8 17.98 -1.85 0.14
C TRP A 8 18.37 -1.54 -1.30
N LEU A 9 17.78 -0.48 -1.83
CA LEU A 9 18.07 0.08 -3.15
C LEU A 9 18.40 1.55 -2.99
N GLU A 10 19.45 2.03 -3.67
CA GLU A 10 19.83 3.43 -3.61
C GLU A 10 19.31 4.20 -4.81
N ARG A 11 18.46 5.20 -4.58
CA ARG A 11 17.93 6.10 -5.60
C ARG A 11 18.03 7.56 -5.17
N ASP A 12 18.77 8.36 -5.90
CA ASP A 12 18.88 9.83 -5.70
C ASP A 12 19.21 10.21 -4.23
N GLY A 13 20.07 9.42 -3.57
CA GLY A 13 20.48 9.63 -2.17
C GLY A 13 19.45 9.18 -1.14
N VAL A 14 18.42 8.43 -1.56
CA VAL A 14 17.46 7.76 -0.67
C VAL A 14 17.72 6.26 -0.70
N SER A 15 17.97 5.68 0.47
CA SER A 15 18.06 4.23 0.66
C SER A 15 16.67 3.68 0.85
N LEU A 16 16.12 3.02 -0.17
CA LEU A 16 14.78 2.41 -0.18
C LEU A 16 14.88 1.01 0.40
N HIS A 17 14.22 0.77 1.52
CA HIS A 17 14.12 -0.54 2.14
C HIS A 17 12.96 -1.34 1.56
N TYR A 18 13.15 -2.66 1.40
CA TYR A 18 12.09 -3.58 1.00
C TYR A 18 12.23 -4.93 1.69
N LEU A 19 11.13 -5.66 1.76
CA LEU A 19 11.06 -7.05 2.17
C LEU A 19 10.78 -7.93 0.95
N ASP A 20 11.52 -9.04 0.79
CA ASP A 20 11.36 -9.99 -0.32
C ASP A 20 11.10 -11.40 0.23
N TRP A 21 9.91 -11.92 -0.03
CA TRP A 21 9.54 -13.31 0.26
C TRP A 21 9.69 -14.15 -0.99
N ALA A 22 10.72 -14.98 -1.01
CA ALA A 22 10.92 -15.95 -2.08
C ALA A 22 9.82 -17.04 -2.06
N PRO A 23 9.33 -17.49 -3.22
CA PRO A 23 8.35 -18.57 -3.29
C PRO A 23 8.95 -19.89 -2.80
N GLN A 24 8.12 -20.74 -2.17
CA GLN A 24 8.53 -22.09 -1.72
C GLN A 24 8.65 -23.08 -2.88
N SER A 25 8.03 -22.81 -4.01
CA SER A 25 8.12 -23.60 -5.23
C SER A 25 8.34 -22.68 -6.42
N SER A 26 9.38 -22.96 -7.20
CA SER A 26 9.67 -22.21 -8.42
C SER A 26 8.70 -22.61 -9.53
N SER A 27 7.66 -21.85 -9.78
CA SER A 27 7.01 -21.82 -11.07
C SER A 27 7.45 -20.55 -11.80
N GLU A 28 8.33 -20.68 -12.77
CA GLU A 28 8.99 -19.57 -13.49
C GLU A 28 8.03 -18.64 -14.27
N ARG A 29 6.72 -18.93 -14.24
CA ARG A 29 5.70 -18.20 -15.04
C ARG A 29 4.68 -17.42 -14.23
N GLN A 30 4.81 -17.34 -12.91
CA GLN A 30 3.83 -16.61 -12.11
C GLN A 30 4.27 -15.16 -11.89
N PRO A 31 3.42 -14.16 -12.17
CA PRO A 31 3.77 -12.78 -11.93
C PRO A 31 4.07 -12.57 -10.44
N PRO A 32 5.15 -11.86 -10.10
CA PRO A 32 5.44 -11.47 -8.73
C PRO A 32 4.39 -10.48 -8.22
N ILE A 33 4.26 -10.37 -6.91
CA ILE A 33 3.35 -9.43 -6.26
C ILE A 33 4.18 -8.31 -5.64
N PHE A 34 3.85 -7.06 -5.99
CA PHE A 34 4.49 -5.87 -5.44
C PHE A 34 3.51 -5.11 -4.53
N LEU A 35 3.90 -4.90 -3.27
CA LEU A 35 3.02 -4.49 -2.18
C LEU A 35 3.35 -3.08 -1.70
N LEU A 36 2.35 -2.19 -1.68
CA LEU A 36 2.43 -0.79 -1.25
C LEU A 36 1.52 -0.58 -0.03
N HIS A 37 2.11 -0.29 1.13
CA HIS A 37 1.40 -0.11 2.40
C HIS A 37 0.68 1.25 2.50
N GLY A 38 -0.21 1.39 3.49
CA GLY A 38 -0.94 2.61 3.79
C GLY A 38 -0.10 3.71 4.45
N LEU A 39 -0.67 4.92 4.56
CA LEU A 39 -0.04 6.05 5.25
C LEU A 39 0.23 5.71 6.72
N SER A 40 1.41 6.05 7.20
CA SER A 40 1.90 5.73 8.55
C SER A 40 2.09 4.24 8.86
N SER A 41 2.18 3.41 7.81
CA SER A 41 2.43 1.98 7.86
C SER A 41 3.88 1.64 7.43
N ASN A 42 4.19 0.39 7.11
CA ASN A 42 5.47 -0.08 6.57
C ASN A 42 5.33 -1.44 5.88
N ALA A 43 6.42 -1.96 5.30
CA ALA A 43 6.43 -3.22 4.55
C ALA A 43 6.03 -4.45 5.40
N ARG A 44 6.28 -4.44 6.72
CA ARG A 44 5.91 -5.56 7.62
C ARG A 44 4.40 -5.72 7.83
N TYR A 45 3.61 -4.72 7.45
CA TYR A 45 2.15 -4.84 7.39
C TYR A 45 1.67 -6.05 6.58
N TRP A 46 2.49 -6.50 5.63
CA TRP A 46 2.16 -7.56 4.70
C TRP A 46 2.60 -8.96 5.15
N GLU A 47 3.30 -9.11 6.29
CA GLU A 47 3.84 -10.41 6.75
C GLU A 47 2.75 -11.48 6.86
N ARG A 48 1.63 -11.16 7.50
CA ARG A 48 0.49 -12.08 7.64
C ARG A 48 -0.09 -12.52 6.29
N LEU A 49 -0.21 -11.59 5.35
CA LEU A 49 -0.67 -11.87 3.99
C LEU A 49 0.33 -12.76 3.24
N ALA A 50 1.63 -12.48 3.37
CA ALA A 50 2.68 -13.24 2.70
C ALA A 50 2.64 -14.72 3.07
N HIS A 51 2.33 -15.05 4.32
CA HIS A 51 2.18 -16.43 4.78
C HIS A 51 1.02 -17.18 4.09
N ARG A 52 0.08 -16.48 3.46
CA ARG A 52 -1.07 -17.05 2.73
C ARG A 52 -0.81 -17.25 1.24
N LEU A 53 0.32 -16.73 0.74
CA LEU A 53 0.74 -16.83 -0.67
C LEU A 53 2.13 -17.48 -0.83
N PRO A 54 2.39 -18.65 -0.21
CA PRO A 54 3.73 -19.24 -0.15
C PRO A 54 4.29 -19.67 -1.50
N HIS A 55 3.47 -19.75 -2.53
CA HIS A 55 3.83 -20.14 -3.89
C HIS A 55 4.17 -18.94 -4.78
N ARG A 56 4.03 -17.70 -4.27
CA ARG A 56 4.30 -16.46 -5.01
C ARG A 56 5.56 -15.76 -4.46
N ARG A 57 6.29 -15.06 -5.32
CA ARG A 57 7.26 -14.07 -4.87
C ARG A 57 6.51 -12.80 -4.50
N LEU A 58 6.70 -12.31 -3.28
CA LEU A 58 6.14 -11.05 -2.82
C LEU A 58 7.26 -10.09 -2.48
N VAL A 59 7.13 -8.84 -2.91
CA VAL A 59 8.04 -7.77 -2.52
C VAL A 59 7.23 -6.61 -1.94
N ALA A 60 7.52 -6.20 -0.72
CA ALA A 60 6.89 -5.06 -0.07
C ALA A 60 7.89 -3.94 0.11
N LEU A 61 7.58 -2.76 -0.41
CA LEU A 61 8.42 -1.57 -0.30
C LEU A 61 8.05 -0.78 0.95
N ASP A 62 9.04 -0.40 1.76
CA ASP A 62 8.89 0.73 2.68
C ASP A 62 8.90 2.01 1.85
N GLN A 63 7.72 2.57 1.61
CA GLN A 63 7.59 3.76 0.79
C GLN A 63 8.30 4.94 1.45
N ARG A 64 8.81 5.85 0.65
CA ARG A 64 9.52 7.06 1.08
C ARG A 64 8.91 7.71 2.32
N GLY A 65 9.72 7.98 3.35
CA GLY A 65 9.29 8.54 4.64
C GLY A 65 8.75 7.54 5.66
N HIS A 66 8.70 6.25 5.32
CA HIS A 66 8.15 5.20 6.18
C HIS A 66 9.18 4.10 6.49
N GLY A 67 8.89 3.33 7.54
CA GLY A 67 9.62 2.13 7.90
C GLY A 67 11.12 2.39 8.06
N LEU A 68 11.93 1.57 7.37
CA LEU A 68 13.39 1.68 7.36
C LEU A 68 13.92 2.47 6.16
N THR A 69 13.07 2.90 5.23
CA THR A 69 13.49 3.74 4.11
C THR A 69 14.06 5.06 4.59
N GLY A 70 15.25 5.38 4.10
CA GLY A 70 15.96 6.60 4.45
C GLY A 70 15.20 7.88 4.10
N GLN A 71 15.53 8.95 4.81
CA GLN A 71 15.04 10.28 4.47
C GLN A 71 15.86 10.82 3.28
N PRO A 72 15.27 11.49 2.28
CA PRO A 72 16.05 12.19 1.28
C PRO A 72 16.98 13.19 1.94
N PRO A 73 18.14 13.51 1.33
CA PRO A 73 19.06 14.52 1.85
C PRO A 73 18.26 15.78 2.18
N ARG A 74 18.37 16.26 3.41
CA ARG A 74 17.58 17.40 3.93
C ARG A 74 17.69 18.62 3.01
N ALA A 75 16.64 18.90 2.28
CA ALA A 75 16.37 20.27 1.87
C ALA A 75 15.98 21.08 3.13
N PRO A 76 16.52 22.27 3.34
CA PRO A 76 16.55 22.91 4.67
C PRO A 76 15.21 23.32 5.28
N ARG A 77 14.08 23.22 4.61
CA ARG A 77 12.81 23.77 5.13
C ARG A 77 11.50 23.13 4.66
N PHE A 78 11.48 22.30 3.62
CA PHE A 78 10.25 21.61 3.18
C PHE A 78 10.57 20.18 2.76
N PRO A 79 9.65 19.27 2.90
CA PRO A 79 9.80 17.89 2.45
C PRO A 79 9.66 17.79 0.92
N GLU A 80 10.43 18.62 0.18
CA GLU A 80 10.61 18.43 -1.26
C GLU A 80 11.06 16.99 -1.49
N GLY A 81 10.39 16.32 -2.43
CA GLY A 81 10.70 14.93 -2.73
C GLY A 81 9.76 13.90 -2.10
N TYR A 82 8.61 14.29 -1.57
CA TYR A 82 7.56 13.39 -1.09
C TYR A 82 6.27 13.46 -1.92
N GLY A 83 6.26 14.20 -3.01
CA GLY A 83 5.12 14.26 -3.93
C GLY A 83 4.89 12.94 -4.68
N MET A 84 3.69 12.77 -5.24
CA MET A 84 3.28 11.54 -5.94
C MET A 84 4.28 11.11 -7.01
N GLU A 85 4.81 12.04 -7.80
CA GLU A 85 5.78 11.71 -8.86
C GLU A 85 7.07 11.05 -8.32
N GLU A 86 7.56 11.46 -7.15
CA GLU A 86 8.73 10.83 -6.53
C GLU A 86 8.43 9.44 -5.98
N LEU A 87 7.21 9.24 -5.46
CA LEU A 87 6.74 7.91 -5.03
C LEU A 87 6.63 6.96 -6.22
N LEU A 88 6.11 7.45 -7.35
CA LEU A 88 6.05 6.66 -8.59
C LEU A 88 7.43 6.31 -9.11
N LYS A 89 8.38 7.25 -9.10
CA LYS A 89 9.77 6.98 -9.51
C LYS A 89 10.44 5.94 -8.62
N ASP A 90 10.23 6.00 -7.28
CA ASP A 90 10.74 4.99 -6.36
C ASP A 90 10.16 3.61 -6.67
N THR A 91 8.85 3.56 -6.90
CA THR A 91 8.13 2.32 -7.21
C THR A 91 8.61 1.69 -8.52
N VAL A 92 8.71 2.48 -9.59
CA VAL A 92 9.24 2.03 -10.90
C VAL A 92 10.67 1.55 -10.73
N PHE A 93 11.52 2.32 -10.06
CA PHE A 93 12.92 1.97 -9.81
C PHE A 93 13.05 0.64 -9.05
N ALA A 94 12.25 0.43 -8.00
CA ALA A 94 12.25 -0.82 -7.25
C ALA A 94 11.79 -2.01 -8.12
N ILE A 95 10.73 -1.85 -8.91
CA ILE A 95 10.25 -2.88 -9.85
C ILE A 95 11.37 -3.27 -10.83
N ASP A 96 12.05 -2.29 -11.43
CA ASP A 96 13.10 -2.51 -12.42
C ASP A 96 14.34 -3.16 -11.78
N GLN A 97 14.84 -2.63 -10.65
CA GLN A 97 16.06 -3.12 -10.00
C GLN A 97 15.89 -4.55 -9.44
N LEU A 98 14.68 -4.91 -9.02
CA LEU A 98 14.38 -6.24 -8.51
C LEU A 98 13.94 -7.23 -9.60
N GLY A 99 13.94 -6.80 -10.86
CA GLY A 99 13.59 -7.62 -12.02
C GLY A 99 12.15 -8.15 -11.98
N LEU A 100 11.22 -7.36 -11.41
CA LEU A 100 9.82 -7.77 -11.29
C LEU A 100 9.10 -7.56 -12.62
N GLN A 101 9.02 -8.61 -13.43
CA GLN A 101 8.39 -8.54 -14.75
C GLN A 101 6.86 -8.49 -14.62
N LYS A 102 6.24 -7.37 -15.02
CA LYS A 102 4.79 -7.14 -14.99
C LYS A 102 4.15 -7.63 -13.67
N PRO A 103 4.56 -7.10 -12.51
CA PRO A 103 4.04 -7.57 -11.24
C PRO A 103 2.55 -7.26 -11.10
N VAL A 104 1.84 -8.02 -10.26
CA VAL A 104 0.57 -7.56 -9.71
C VAL A 104 0.89 -6.52 -8.65
N VAL A 105 0.48 -5.30 -8.88
CA VAL A 105 0.67 -4.20 -7.91
C VAL A 105 -0.51 -4.21 -6.94
N VAL A 106 -0.21 -4.32 -5.66
CA VAL A 106 -1.21 -4.34 -4.58
C VAL A 106 -0.99 -3.14 -3.68
N GLY A 107 -2.00 -2.33 -3.49
CA GLY A 107 -1.95 -1.19 -2.58
C GLY A 107 -3.04 -1.22 -1.52
N HIS A 108 -2.71 -0.81 -0.30
CA HIS A 108 -3.68 -0.60 0.78
C HIS A 108 -3.83 0.87 1.10
N SER A 109 -5.07 1.36 1.23
CA SER A 109 -5.37 2.73 1.65
C SER A 109 -4.64 3.77 0.78
N TRP A 110 -3.78 4.60 1.34
CA TRP A 110 -2.92 5.54 0.61
C TRP A 110 -2.01 4.82 -0.41
N GLY A 111 -1.47 3.64 -0.08
CA GLY A 111 -0.70 2.83 -1.02
C GLY A 111 -1.52 2.38 -2.24
N ALA A 112 -2.84 2.24 -2.09
CA ALA A 112 -3.73 1.97 -3.21
C ALA A 112 -3.87 3.19 -4.15
N THR A 113 -3.77 4.43 -3.63
CA THR A 113 -3.69 5.63 -4.47
C THR A 113 -2.40 5.62 -5.29
N VAL A 114 -1.26 5.30 -4.66
CA VAL A 114 0.03 5.18 -5.37
C VAL A 114 -0.03 4.09 -6.45
N ALA A 115 -0.63 2.93 -6.13
CA ALA A 115 -0.81 1.82 -7.07
C ALA A 115 -1.68 2.21 -8.28
N LEU A 116 -2.80 2.90 -8.05
CA LEU A 116 -3.68 3.38 -9.11
C LEU A 116 -3.00 4.45 -9.99
N GLU A 117 -2.31 5.42 -9.38
CA GLU A 117 -1.52 6.43 -10.10
C GLU A 117 -0.43 5.76 -10.96
N LEU A 118 0.26 4.75 -10.42
CA LEU A 118 1.26 4.01 -11.16
C LEU A 118 0.67 3.32 -12.39
N VAL A 119 -0.36 2.49 -12.21
CA VAL A 119 -0.95 1.68 -13.29
C VAL A 119 -1.67 2.56 -14.30
N GLY A 120 -2.39 3.59 -13.86
CA GLY A 120 -3.13 4.50 -14.72
C GLY A 120 -2.26 5.49 -15.51
N THR A 121 -0.99 5.72 -15.10
CA THR A 121 -0.09 6.68 -15.78
C THR A 121 1.15 6.04 -16.41
N ARG A 122 1.51 4.80 -16.04
CA ARG A 122 2.66 4.04 -16.54
C ARG A 122 2.19 2.72 -17.17
N GLN A 123 1.49 2.80 -18.29
CA GLN A 123 0.96 1.62 -18.98
C GLN A 123 2.04 0.57 -19.23
N GLY A 124 1.67 -0.71 -19.04
CA GLY A 124 2.57 -1.84 -19.23
C GLY A 124 3.54 -2.13 -18.09
N ILE A 125 3.58 -1.30 -17.02
CA ILE A 125 4.43 -1.53 -15.84
C ILE A 125 3.95 -2.72 -15.01
N ALA A 126 2.66 -2.94 -14.93
CA ALA A 126 2.01 -3.99 -14.14
C ALA A 126 1.29 -5.01 -15.02
N GLY A 127 1.17 -6.24 -14.54
CA GLY A 127 0.32 -7.28 -15.11
C GLY A 127 -1.06 -7.37 -14.46
N GLY A 128 -1.26 -6.73 -13.30
CA GLY A 128 -2.53 -6.66 -12.59
C GLY A 128 -2.52 -5.60 -11.49
N LEU A 129 -3.70 -5.25 -10.99
CA LEU A 129 -3.88 -4.26 -9.92
C LEU A 129 -4.86 -4.78 -8.87
N VAL A 130 -4.48 -4.75 -7.60
CA VAL A 130 -5.40 -4.94 -6.48
C VAL A 130 -5.31 -3.73 -5.57
N PHE A 131 -6.43 -3.05 -5.35
CA PHE A 131 -6.47 -1.99 -4.36
C PHE A 131 -7.41 -2.34 -3.21
N ILE A 132 -6.92 -2.12 -2.00
CA ILE A 132 -7.56 -2.54 -0.77
C ILE A 132 -7.95 -1.30 0.02
N ASP A 133 -9.25 -1.10 0.15
CA ASP A 133 -9.91 0.03 0.82
C ASP A 133 -9.29 1.40 0.48
N GLY A 134 -9.03 1.58 -0.81
CA GLY A 134 -8.33 2.72 -1.41
C GLY A 134 -9.27 3.63 -2.20
N PRO A 135 -8.75 4.37 -3.19
CA PRO A 135 -9.42 5.51 -3.79
C PRO A 135 -10.52 5.12 -4.77
N VAL A 136 -11.72 4.88 -4.26
CA VAL A 136 -12.93 4.76 -5.10
C VAL A 136 -13.50 6.12 -5.50
N GLN A 137 -13.03 7.21 -4.86
CA GLN A 137 -13.34 8.59 -5.23
C GLN A 137 -12.28 9.56 -4.68
N SER A 138 -12.24 10.78 -5.22
CA SER A 138 -11.33 11.81 -4.74
C SER A 138 -11.67 12.25 -3.31
N ALA A 139 -10.66 12.38 -2.45
CA ALA A 139 -10.82 12.95 -1.11
C ALA A 139 -11.29 14.42 -1.15
N ALA A 140 -10.91 15.16 -2.19
CA ALA A 140 -11.35 16.55 -2.41
C ALA A 140 -12.85 16.67 -2.68
N ASN A 141 -13.52 15.61 -3.12
CA ASN A 141 -14.99 15.58 -3.25
C ASN A 141 -15.70 15.39 -1.90
N LEU A 142 -15.00 14.92 -0.88
CA LEU A 142 -15.55 14.60 0.44
C LEU A 142 -15.26 15.68 1.48
N PHE A 143 -14.09 16.28 1.41
CA PHE A 143 -13.54 17.16 2.43
C PHE A 143 -12.91 18.39 1.78
N SER A 144 -13.00 19.54 2.42
CA SER A 144 -12.06 20.62 2.15
C SER A 144 -10.65 20.21 2.59
N TRP A 145 -9.61 20.85 2.07
CA TRP A 145 -8.24 20.57 2.49
C TRP A 145 -8.05 20.72 4.00
N GLU A 146 -8.68 21.74 4.59
CA GLU A 146 -8.63 21.99 6.04
C GLU A 146 -9.29 20.86 6.84
N GLU A 147 -10.44 20.35 6.39
CA GLU A 147 -11.11 19.20 7.00
C GLU A 147 -10.28 17.93 6.85
N ALA A 148 -9.72 17.67 5.66
CA ALA A 148 -8.85 16.53 5.41
C ALA A 148 -7.64 16.53 6.34
N GLN A 149 -6.99 17.68 6.54
CA GLN A 149 -5.89 17.81 7.50
C GLN A 149 -6.34 17.49 8.93
N LYS A 150 -7.48 18.02 9.39
CA LYS A 150 -7.99 17.76 10.76
C LYS A 150 -8.30 16.29 11.00
N ILE A 151 -8.87 15.60 10.00
CA ILE A 151 -9.32 14.22 10.12
C ILE A 151 -8.15 13.24 9.92
N MET A 152 -7.32 13.47 8.90
CA MET A 152 -6.33 12.52 8.43
C MET A 152 -4.90 12.81 8.92
N GLN A 153 -4.69 13.94 9.61
CA GLN A 153 -3.40 14.29 10.21
C GLN A 153 -3.55 14.61 11.71
N PRO A 154 -4.00 13.65 12.53
CA PRO A 154 -3.96 13.86 13.98
C PRO A 154 -2.51 14.03 14.45
N PRO A 155 -2.27 14.62 15.62
CA PRO A 155 -0.95 14.66 16.23
C PRO A 155 -0.32 13.27 16.23
N LEU A 156 0.95 13.18 15.82
CA LEU A 156 1.65 11.90 15.86
C LEU A 156 1.92 11.50 17.31
N PRO A 157 1.73 10.23 17.67
CA PRO A 157 1.93 9.76 19.02
C PRO A 157 3.40 9.84 19.42
N ARG A 158 3.62 10.08 20.70
CA ARG A 158 4.91 9.95 21.39
C ARG A 158 4.71 8.98 22.54
N PHE A 159 5.58 7.99 22.64
CA PHE A 159 5.50 6.95 23.64
C PHE A 159 6.69 7.07 24.60
N THR A 160 6.51 6.67 25.84
CA THR A 160 7.60 6.64 26.85
C THR A 160 8.49 5.41 26.67
N SER A 161 7.98 4.36 26.01
CA SER A 161 8.73 3.13 25.73
C SER A 161 8.17 2.39 24.52
N PHE A 162 8.92 1.40 24.04
CA PHE A 162 8.45 0.48 22.99
C PHE A 162 7.23 -0.34 23.46
N GLU A 163 7.22 -0.77 24.72
CA GLU A 163 6.13 -1.55 25.31
C GLU A 163 4.81 -0.75 25.33
N GLU A 164 4.87 0.56 25.60
CA GLU A 164 3.70 1.44 25.51
C GLU A 164 3.18 1.51 24.07
N ALA A 165 4.06 1.67 23.10
CA ALA A 165 3.68 1.68 21.70
C ALA A 165 3.03 0.37 21.23
N VAL A 166 3.56 -0.76 21.71
CA VAL A 166 2.98 -2.09 21.46
C VAL A 166 1.61 -2.21 22.12
N ALA A 167 1.47 -1.76 23.37
CA ALA A 167 0.20 -1.81 24.10
C ALA A 167 -0.89 -0.98 23.41
N GLN A 168 -0.55 0.23 22.95
CA GLN A 168 -1.47 1.06 22.18
C GLN A 168 -1.86 0.38 20.87
N SER A 169 -0.90 -0.18 20.15
CA SER A 169 -1.17 -0.85 18.87
C SER A 169 -2.00 -2.13 19.05
N LYS A 170 -1.88 -2.85 20.18
CA LYS A 170 -2.78 -3.96 20.51
C LYS A 170 -4.23 -3.51 20.64
N SER A 171 -4.45 -2.32 21.19
CA SER A 171 -5.79 -1.73 21.30
C SER A 171 -6.30 -1.27 19.93
N ASP A 172 -5.44 -0.66 19.10
CA ASP A 172 -5.81 -0.14 17.79
C ASP A 172 -6.19 -1.27 16.82
N PHE A 173 -5.53 -2.44 16.92
CA PHE A 173 -5.75 -3.63 16.10
C PHE A 173 -6.43 -4.76 16.88
N GLU A 174 -7.36 -4.41 17.79
CA GLU A 174 -8.10 -5.42 18.55
C GLU A 174 -8.77 -6.44 17.62
N GLY A 175 -8.62 -7.73 17.95
CA GLY A 175 -9.12 -8.85 17.12
C GLY A 175 -8.21 -9.25 15.95
N ALA A 176 -7.22 -8.41 15.57
CA ALA A 176 -6.24 -8.74 14.54
C ALA A 176 -4.81 -8.89 15.10
N TRP A 177 -4.60 -8.71 16.41
CA TRP A 177 -3.25 -8.72 16.98
C TRP A 177 -2.63 -10.12 17.00
N ASP A 178 -1.38 -10.21 16.53
CA ASP A 178 -0.49 -11.37 16.69
C ASP A 178 0.97 -10.92 16.77
N GLN A 179 1.91 -11.90 16.75
CA GLN A 179 3.34 -11.63 16.85
C GLN A 179 3.89 -10.88 15.63
N ASP A 180 3.31 -11.07 14.43
CA ASP A 180 3.75 -10.39 13.21
C ASP A 180 3.54 -8.87 13.33
N LEU A 181 2.45 -8.44 13.99
CA LEU A 181 2.17 -7.02 14.24
C LEU A 181 3.14 -6.36 15.24
N GLU A 182 3.82 -7.11 16.09
CA GLU A 182 4.88 -6.55 16.94
C GLU A 182 6.09 -6.10 16.10
N SER A 183 6.48 -6.90 15.10
CA SER A 183 7.52 -6.55 14.13
C SER A 183 7.14 -5.30 13.32
N PHE A 184 5.87 -5.20 12.90
CA PHE A 184 5.32 -4.02 12.24
C PHE A 184 5.42 -2.76 13.12
N VAL A 185 5.06 -2.84 14.41
CA VAL A 185 5.18 -1.71 15.36
C VAL A 185 6.64 -1.31 15.51
N LYS A 186 7.54 -2.27 15.68
CA LYS A 186 8.98 -2.04 15.86
C LYS A 186 9.61 -1.31 14.68
N ALA A 187 9.22 -1.65 13.45
CA ALA A 187 9.78 -1.06 12.23
C ALA A 187 9.32 0.38 11.98
N ARG A 188 8.31 0.90 12.68
CA ARG A 188 7.81 2.28 12.50
C ARG A 188 8.18 3.24 13.63
N ILE A 189 8.92 2.79 14.63
CA ILE A 189 9.22 3.57 15.85
C ILE A 189 10.72 3.69 16.03
N VAL A 190 11.18 4.89 16.39
CA VAL A 190 12.59 5.21 16.66
C VAL A 190 12.72 6.04 17.92
N PRO A 191 13.86 5.96 18.62
CA PRO A 191 14.16 6.84 19.75
C PRO A 191 14.25 8.31 19.33
N ASP A 192 13.70 9.21 20.17
CA ASP A 192 13.82 10.67 20.08
C ASP A 192 13.95 11.25 21.51
N GLY A 193 15.20 11.37 21.99
CA GLY A 193 15.50 11.69 23.39
C GLY A 193 15.00 10.60 24.34
N GLU A 194 14.15 10.98 25.30
CA GLU A 194 13.52 10.05 26.25
C GLU A 194 12.23 9.42 25.72
N ALA A 195 11.82 9.74 24.49
CA ALA A 195 10.59 9.23 23.90
C ALA A 195 10.86 8.29 22.71
N MET A 196 9.84 7.52 22.36
CA MET A 196 9.75 6.77 21.11
C MET A 196 8.76 7.49 20.17
N VAL A 197 9.12 7.70 18.92
CA VAL A 197 8.30 8.40 17.92
C VAL A 197 8.20 7.59 16.63
N LEU A 198 7.21 7.92 15.80
CA LEU A 198 7.13 7.33 14.47
C LEU A 198 8.29 7.81 13.60
N THR A 199 8.78 6.95 12.72
CA THR A 199 9.74 7.30 11.65
C THR A 199 9.16 8.34 10.71
N LEU A 200 7.87 8.27 10.41
CA LEU A 200 7.13 9.25 9.63
C LEU A 200 6.93 10.54 10.42
N THR A 201 7.53 11.64 9.98
CA THR A 201 7.37 12.95 10.62
C THR A 201 6.10 13.68 10.17
N ALA A 202 5.58 14.61 10.99
CA ALA A 202 4.36 15.35 10.66
C ALA A 202 4.45 16.17 9.37
N PRO A 203 5.56 16.88 9.04
CA PRO A 203 5.69 17.57 7.76
C PRO A 203 5.67 16.62 6.55
N VAL A 204 6.37 15.49 6.63
CA VAL A 204 6.37 14.47 5.56
C VAL A 204 4.98 13.89 5.38
N ARG A 205 4.32 13.53 6.47
CA ARG A 205 2.94 13.02 6.42
C ARG A 205 1.97 13.99 5.77
N LEU A 206 2.14 15.30 5.99
CA LEU A 206 1.30 16.33 5.37
C LEU A 206 1.47 16.35 3.84
N GLU A 207 2.70 16.24 3.33
CA GLU A 207 2.95 16.20 1.88
C GLU A 207 2.38 14.93 1.24
N LEU A 208 2.54 13.79 1.89
CA LEU A 208 1.96 12.53 1.43
C LEU A 208 0.42 12.58 1.43
N LEU A 209 -0.18 13.20 2.46
CA LEU A 209 -1.62 13.43 2.53
C LEU A 209 -2.11 14.36 1.42
N ARG A 210 -1.31 15.35 1.01
CA ARG A 210 -1.64 16.22 -0.12
C ARG A 210 -1.77 15.42 -1.41
N GLY A 211 -0.84 14.51 -1.69
CA GLY A 211 -0.93 13.62 -2.84
C GLY A 211 -2.21 12.76 -2.86
N LEU A 212 -2.61 12.24 -1.69
CA LEU A 212 -3.88 11.53 -1.55
C LEU A 212 -5.09 12.45 -1.82
N TYR A 213 -5.07 13.67 -1.28
CA TYR A 213 -6.16 14.63 -1.42
C TYR A 213 -6.34 15.10 -2.86
N GLU A 214 -5.25 15.33 -3.58
CA GLU A 214 -5.22 15.80 -4.97
C GLU A 214 -5.46 14.68 -6.01
N ALA A 215 -5.40 13.42 -5.59
CA ALA A 215 -5.62 12.28 -6.47
C ALA A 215 -7.01 12.32 -7.13
N GLN A 216 -7.05 11.96 -8.42
CA GLN A 216 -8.27 11.96 -9.23
C GLN A 216 -8.57 10.55 -9.75
N PRO A 217 -9.05 9.64 -8.91
CA PRO A 217 -9.28 8.24 -9.29
C PRO A 217 -10.25 8.09 -10.48
N ASP A 218 -11.26 8.93 -10.59
CA ASP A 218 -12.22 8.92 -11.72
C ASP A 218 -11.54 9.10 -13.10
N VAL A 219 -10.41 9.82 -13.14
CA VAL A 219 -9.63 10.03 -14.37
C VAL A 219 -8.74 8.83 -14.66
N LEU A 220 -8.32 8.11 -13.63
CA LEU A 220 -7.36 7.00 -13.74
C LEU A 220 -8.04 5.65 -13.97
N TRP A 221 -9.19 5.40 -13.36
CA TRP A 221 -9.91 4.14 -13.49
C TRP A 221 -10.14 3.70 -14.94
N PRO A 222 -10.59 4.58 -15.87
CA PRO A 222 -10.75 4.21 -17.28
C PRO A 222 -9.46 3.82 -18.01
N ARG A 223 -8.31 4.07 -17.39
CA ARG A 223 -6.98 3.77 -17.97
C ARG A 223 -6.40 2.46 -17.45
N VAL A 224 -7.07 1.80 -16.50
CA VAL A 224 -6.65 0.49 -16.00
C VAL A 224 -7.04 -0.57 -17.03
N ASP A 225 -6.05 -1.05 -17.76
CA ASP A 225 -6.16 -2.00 -18.86
C ASP A 225 -5.67 -3.42 -18.51
N VAL A 226 -5.44 -3.69 -17.23
CA VAL A 226 -5.01 -4.97 -16.69
C VAL A 226 -6.09 -5.59 -15.81
N PRO A 227 -6.07 -6.92 -15.56
CA PRO A 227 -6.92 -7.54 -14.55
C PRO A 227 -6.84 -6.80 -13.21
N ALA A 228 -7.98 -6.40 -12.67
CA ALA A 228 -8.00 -5.59 -11.46
C ALA A 228 -9.12 -5.96 -10.49
N ALA A 229 -8.86 -5.80 -9.17
CA ALA A 229 -9.83 -6.01 -8.11
C ALA A 229 -9.80 -4.89 -7.07
N ALA A 230 -11.00 -4.50 -6.62
CA ALA A 230 -11.26 -3.58 -5.51
C ALA A 230 -11.78 -4.36 -4.30
N LEU A 231 -11.06 -4.32 -3.20
CA LEU A 231 -11.47 -4.92 -1.93
C LEU A 231 -11.90 -3.79 -0.99
N LEU A 232 -13.17 -3.72 -0.64
CA LEU A 232 -13.75 -2.61 0.09
C LEU A 232 -14.28 -3.05 1.46
N ALA A 233 -13.94 -2.29 2.51
CA ALA A 233 -14.40 -2.53 3.87
C ALA A 233 -15.83 -2.00 4.08
N ARG A 234 -16.68 -2.78 4.77
CA ARG A 234 -18.03 -2.33 5.16
C ARG A 234 -18.04 -1.49 6.42
N HIS A 235 -17.10 -1.75 7.33
CA HIS A 235 -17.07 -1.07 8.61
C HIS A 235 -16.29 0.24 8.53
N GLY A 236 -16.74 1.23 9.29
CA GLY A 236 -16.12 2.55 9.39
C GLY A 236 -17.11 3.65 9.74
N PRO A 237 -16.65 4.90 9.88
CA PRO A 237 -17.54 6.04 10.11
C PRO A 237 -18.59 6.17 8.99
N ALA A 238 -19.84 6.45 9.36
CA ALA A 238 -20.97 6.48 8.42
C ALA A 238 -20.72 7.32 7.14
N ARG A 239 -20.12 8.51 7.28
CA ARG A 239 -19.77 9.37 6.13
C ARG A 239 -18.82 8.67 5.16
N ILE A 240 -17.83 7.93 5.68
CA ILE A 240 -16.87 7.19 4.87
C ILE A 240 -17.53 5.97 4.21
N ALA A 241 -18.37 5.24 4.94
CA ALA A 241 -19.08 4.08 4.41
C ALA A 241 -20.01 4.48 3.24
N THR A 242 -20.85 5.50 3.42
CA THR A 242 -21.74 6.02 2.35
C THR A 242 -20.93 6.50 1.14
N SER A 243 -19.83 7.19 1.38
CA SER A 243 -18.92 7.67 0.35
C SER A 243 -18.29 6.51 -0.43
N ARG A 244 -17.89 5.45 0.26
CA ARG A 244 -17.31 4.25 -0.34
C ARG A 244 -18.33 3.52 -1.23
N GLU A 245 -19.59 3.43 -0.80
CA GLU A 245 -20.67 2.87 -1.61
C GLU A 245 -20.89 3.67 -2.91
N ALA A 246 -21.01 4.99 -2.81
CA ALA A 246 -21.17 5.85 -3.98
C ALA A 246 -19.96 5.77 -4.93
N GLY A 247 -18.74 5.75 -4.36
CA GLY A 247 -17.50 5.59 -5.14
C GLY A 247 -17.40 4.24 -5.83
N ALA A 248 -17.82 3.15 -5.17
CA ALA A 248 -17.84 1.83 -5.77
C ALA A 248 -18.85 1.73 -6.93
N ALA A 249 -20.02 2.34 -6.80
CA ALA A 249 -20.98 2.44 -7.91
C ALA A 249 -20.37 3.21 -9.11
N ARG A 250 -19.70 4.32 -8.83
CA ARG A 250 -19.01 5.11 -9.86
C ARG A 250 -17.85 4.35 -10.51
N LEU A 251 -17.07 3.60 -9.72
CA LEU A 251 -16.01 2.73 -10.23
C LEU A 251 -16.57 1.68 -11.19
N ALA A 252 -17.69 1.02 -10.84
CA ALA A 252 -18.33 0.03 -11.69
C ALA A 252 -18.76 0.60 -13.05
N GLU A 253 -19.12 1.89 -13.11
CA GLU A 253 -19.42 2.59 -14.37
C GLU A 253 -18.17 2.90 -15.19
N LEU A 254 -17.10 3.39 -14.52
CA LEU A 254 -15.88 3.89 -15.17
C LEU A 254 -14.93 2.76 -15.60
N ALA A 255 -14.91 1.65 -14.86
CA ALA A 255 -14.03 0.51 -15.09
C ALA A 255 -14.78 -0.81 -14.81
N PRO A 256 -15.70 -1.23 -15.72
CA PRO A 256 -16.53 -2.43 -15.53
C PRO A 256 -15.72 -3.74 -15.50
N ASN A 257 -14.46 -3.71 -15.88
CA ASN A 257 -13.52 -4.83 -15.80
C ASN A 257 -12.89 -5.01 -14.41
N VAL A 258 -13.11 -4.08 -13.47
CA VAL A 258 -12.62 -4.19 -12.09
C VAL A 258 -13.59 -5.02 -11.27
N GLU A 259 -13.12 -6.13 -10.68
CA GLU A 259 -13.91 -6.93 -9.73
C GLU A 259 -14.05 -6.18 -8.41
N ILE A 260 -15.27 -5.84 -7.98
CA ILE A 260 -15.54 -5.16 -6.72
C ILE A 260 -16.04 -6.16 -5.69
N SER A 261 -15.33 -6.29 -4.58
CA SER A 261 -15.65 -7.17 -3.47
C SER A 261 -15.79 -6.41 -2.15
N TRP A 262 -16.82 -6.74 -1.36
CA TRP A 262 -17.10 -6.13 -0.06
C TRP A 262 -16.80 -7.09 1.08
N TYR A 263 -16.14 -6.59 2.11
CA TYR A 263 -15.69 -7.38 3.26
C TYR A 263 -16.31 -6.85 4.56
N GLU A 264 -16.81 -7.72 5.41
CA GLU A 264 -17.27 -7.40 6.77
C GLU A 264 -16.06 -7.19 7.69
N SER A 265 -15.31 -6.14 7.42
CA SER A 265 -14.02 -5.82 8.02
C SER A 265 -13.91 -4.31 8.24
N PRO A 266 -13.13 -3.87 9.22
CA PRO A 266 -12.63 -2.50 9.27
C PRO A 266 -11.63 -2.24 8.13
N HIS A 267 -11.10 -1.02 8.06
CA HIS A 267 -10.20 -0.53 7.02
C HIS A 267 -9.01 -1.44 6.68
N ASP A 268 -8.45 -2.09 7.69
CA ASP A 268 -7.26 -2.96 7.56
C ASP A 268 -7.61 -4.39 7.13
N ILE A 269 -8.33 -4.56 6.01
CA ILE A 269 -8.79 -5.86 5.50
C ILE A 269 -7.68 -6.94 5.51
N PRO A 270 -6.42 -6.66 5.07
CA PRO A 270 -5.36 -7.67 5.08
C PRO A 270 -5.02 -8.23 6.47
N LEU A 271 -5.26 -7.46 7.54
CA LEU A 271 -5.01 -7.90 8.91
C LEU A 271 -6.16 -8.72 9.48
N TYR A 272 -7.41 -8.37 9.15
CA TYR A 272 -8.60 -9.03 9.67
C TYR A 272 -9.06 -10.21 8.82
N MET A 273 -8.85 -10.14 7.50
CA MET A 273 -9.29 -11.15 6.52
C MET A 273 -8.14 -11.54 5.57
N PRO A 274 -7.01 -12.04 6.10
CA PRO A 274 -5.81 -12.32 5.30
C PRO A 274 -6.02 -13.45 4.28
N VAL A 275 -6.89 -14.41 4.54
CA VAL A 275 -7.18 -15.53 3.65
C VAL A 275 -7.93 -15.05 2.42
N GLU A 276 -8.99 -14.28 2.63
CA GLU A 276 -9.84 -13.72 1.58
C GLU A 276 -9.07 -12.71 0.73
N THR A 277 -8.25 -11.88 1.39
CA THR A 277 -7.34 -10.94 0.71
C THR A 277 -6.36 -11.68 -0.19
N ALA A 278 -5.71 -12.73 0.33
CA ALA A 278 -4.78 -13.55 -0.44
C ALA A 278 -5.46 -14.21 -1.65
N ALA A 279 -6.67 -14.75 -1.46
CA ALA A 279 -7.43 -15.38 -2.54
C ALA A 279 -7.78 -14.38 -3.66
N ALA A 280 -8.14 -13.13 -3.32
CA ALA A 280 -8.41 -12.09 -4.31
C ALA A 280 -7.15 -11.70 -5.10
N ILE A 281 -6.01 -11.52 -4.41
CA ILE A 281 -4.73 -11.24 -5.05
C ILE A 281 -4.31 -12.39 -5.98
N ASP A 282 -4.45 -13.63 -5.52
CA ASP A 282 -4.08 -14.82 -6.29
C ASP A 282 -4.93 -14.97 -7.56
N ARG A 283 -6.23 -14.65 -7.51
CA ARG A 283 -7.10 -14.61 -8.70
C ARG A 283 -6.60 -13.61 -9.73
N VAL A 284 -6.31 -12.35 -9.32
CA VAL A 284 -5.78 -11.32 -10.24
C VAL A 284 -4.44 -11.77 -10.83
N ALA A 285 -3.57 -12.34 -10.01
CA ALA A 285 -2.27 -12.83 -10.49
C ALA A 285 -2.40 -14.01 -11.47
N THR A 286 -3.41 -14.85 -11.32
CA THR A 286 -3.70 -15.96 -12.24
C THR A 286 -4.22 -15.43 -13.57
N LEU A 287 -5.12 -14.43 -13.57
CA LEU A 287 -5.59 -13.76 -14.78
C LEU A 287 -4.43 -13.07 -15.52
N ALA A 288 -3.59 -12.33 -14.80
CA ALA A 288 -2.40 -11.68 -15.37
C ALA A 288 -1.43 -12.65 -16.04
N ALA A 289 -1.30 -13.88 -15.51
CA ALA A 289 -0.47 -14.93 -16.14
C ALA A 289 -1.09 -15.48 -17.43
N GLY A 290 -2.43 -15.56 -17.51
CA GLY A 290 -3.17 -15.99 -18.69
C GLY A 290 -3.00 -15.02 -19.87
N ASP A 291 -3.19 -13.74 -19.61
CA ASP A 291 -3.03 -12.68 -20.63
C ASP A 291 -1.59 -12.63 -21.20
N ALA A 292 -0.59 -12.88 -20.35
CA ALA A 292 0.81 -12.94 -20.80
C ALA A 292 1.08 -14.14 -21.74
N SER A 293 0.38 -15.25 -21.59
CA SER A 293 0.55 -16.44 -22.44
C SER A 293 -0.06 -16.27 -23.83
N GLU A 294 -1.16 -15.55 -23.95
CA GLU A 294 -1.80 -15.24 -25.25
C GLU A 294 -1.00 -14.21 -26.05
N ALA A 295 -0.41 -13.20 -25.38
CA ALA A 295 0.42 -12.19 -26.03
C ALA A 295 1.76 -12.72 -26.61
N THR A 296 2.25 -13.87 -26.12
CA THR A 296 3.49 -14.51 -26.60
C THR A 296 3.25 -15.56 -27.70
N ALA A 297 2.00 -15.94 -27.95
CA ALA A 297 1.61 -16.95 -28.93
C ALA A 297 1.14 -16.35 -30.28
N GLY A 298 1.03 -15.03 -30.40
CA GLY A 298 0.70 -14.27 -31.63
C GLY A 298 1.91 -13.55 -32.21
#